data_590d14131ecedc4fb8dbff3f9c99e02e
#
_entry.id   590d14131ecedc4fb8dbff3f9c99e02e
#
_cell.length_a   1.000
_cell.length_b   1.000
_cell.length_c   1.000
_cell.angle_alpha   90.00
_cell.angle_beta   90.00
_cell.angle_gamma   90.00
#
_symmetry.space_group_name_H-M   'P 1'
#
loop_
_entity.id
_entity.type
_entity.pdbx_description
1 polymer ?
#
loop_
_entity_poly.entity_id
_entity_poly.type
_entity_poly.pdbx_seq_one_letter_code
_entity_poly.pdbx_strand_id
1 'polypeptide(L)'
;MAKDKKLVEAITSMDVDFAQWYTDVVKKAGLTDYSSVRGCMVIKPAGYAIWENIQKELDRRFKETGVENVYMPMFIPESLLNVEKDHVEGFAPEVAWVTHGGLNPLQERLCVRPDRKSVV
;
A
#
# COMPACT_ATOMS: atom_id res chain seq x y z
N MET A 1 -27.14 29.03 -27.73
CA MET A 1 -26.69 28.22 -26.56
C MET A 1 -25.53 27.38 -27.00
N ALA A 2 -24.32 27.78 -26.66
CA ALA A 2 -23.15 27.00 -26.94
C ALA A 2 -23.20 25.74 -26.05
N LYS A 3 -23.25 24.55 -26.67
CA LYS A 3 -23.05 23.29 -25.96
C LYS A 3 -21.66 23.33 -25.37
N ASP A 4 -21.58 23.37 -24.04
CA ASP A 4 -20.33 23.13 -23.33
C ASP A 4 -19.75 21.85 -23.86
N LYS A 5 -18.69 21.98 -24.64
CA LYS A 5 -17.92 20.86 -25.13
C LYS A 5 -17.32 20.20 -23.90
N LYS A 6 -17.83 19.03 -23.48
CA LYS A 6 -17.18 18.23 -22.44
C LYS A 6 -15.72 18.07 -22.82
N LEU A 7 -14.85 18.73 -22.08
CA LEU A 7 -13.39 18.69 -22.31
C LEU A 7 -12.81 17.27 -22.08
N VAL A 8 -13.54 16.41 -21.38
CA VAL A 8 -13.13 15.03 -21.12
C VAL A 8 -14.34 14.11 -21.26
N GLU A 9 -14.31 13.23 -22.25
CA GLU A 9 -15.28 12.17 -22.42
C GLU A 9 -14.89 10.97 -21.53
N ALA A 10 -15.87 10.25 -20.99
CA ALA A 10 -15.73 9.01 -20.23
C ALA A 10 -15.18 9.15 -18.79
N ILE A 11 -15.33 10.29 -18.17
CA ILE A 11 -15.09 10.47 -16.73
C ILE A 11 -16.38 10.96 -16.08
N THR A 12 -16.76 10.35 -14.97
CA THR A 12 -17.87 10.81 -14.13
C THR A 12 -17.55 12.19 -13.57
N SER A 13 -18.54 13.07 -13.50
CA SER A 13 -18.35 14.39 -12.90
C SER A 13 -18.06 14.27 -11.41
N MET A 14 -17.10 15.04 -10.92
CA MET A 14 -16.77 15.12 -9.50
C MET A 14 -17.98 15.54 -8.63
N ASP A 15 -18.85 16.40 -9.16
CA ASP A 15 -20.04 16.87 -8.46
C ASP A 15 -21.15 15.83 -8.36
N VAL A 16 -21.13 14.82 -9.25
CA VAL A 16 -22.12 13.73 -9.28
C VAL A 16 -21.66 12.57 -8.39
N ASP A 17 -20.43 12.13 -8.53
CA ASP A 17 -19.85 11.05 -7.74
C ASP A 17 -18.34 11.23 -7.64
N PHE A 18 -17.88 11.73 -6.50
CA PHE A 18 -16.46 12.02 -6.26
C PHE A 18 -15.61 10.74 -6.29
N ALA A 19 -16.10 9.65 -5.69
CA ALA A 19 -15.34 8.40 -5.62
C ALA A 19 -15.14 7.79 -7.01
N GLN A 20 -16.19 7.81 -7.83
CA GLN A 20 -16.10 7.30 -9.20
C GLN A 20 -15.24 8.23 -10.07
N TRP A 21 -15.39 9.54 -9.91
CA TRP A 21 -14.52 10.51 -10.58
C TRP A 21 -13.04 10.24 -10.27
N TYR A 22 -12.69 10.06 -9.01
CA TYR A 22 -11.32 9.79 -8.60
C TYR A 22 -10.77 8.51 -9.27
N THR A 23 -11.54 7.44 -9.25
CA THR A 23 -11.18 6.18 -9.90
C THR A 23 -10.99 6.34 -11.41
N ASP A 24 -11.91 7.03 -12.06
CA ASP A 24 -11.86 7.27 -13.51
C ASP A 24 -10.62 8.10 -13.91
N VAL A 25 -10.32 9.15 -13.13
CA VAL A 25 -9.14 10.00 -13.36
C VAL A 25 -7.85 9.18 -13.22
N VAL A 26 -7.71 8.43 -12.15
CA VAL A 26 -6.51 7.60 -11.89
C VAL A 26 -6.29 6.58 -13.01
N LYS A 27 -7.35 5.91 -13.45
CA LYS A 27 -7.28 4.94 -14.55
C LYS A 27 -7.03 5.60 -15.90
N LYS A 28 -7.74 6.67 -16.21
CA LYS A 28 -7.64 7.37 -17.50
C LYS A 28 -6.29 8.05 -17.67
N ALA A 29 -5.72 8.57 -16.61
CA ALA A 29 -4.36 9.12 -16.61
C ALA A 29 -3.26 8.05 -16.68
N GLY A 30 -3.61 6.77 -16.60
CA GLY A 30 -2.65 5.68 -16.66
C GLY A 30 -1.74 5.60 -15.43
N LEU A 31 -2.24 5.99 -14.26
CA LEU A 31 -1.46 5.97 -13.01
C LEU A 31 -1.43 4.59 -12.39
N THR A 32 -2.54 3.87 -12.43
CA THR A 32 -2.69 2.53 -11.86
C THR A 32 -3.51 1.62 -12.77
N ASP A 33 -3.43 0.32 -12.50
CA ASP A 33 -4.28 -0.69 -13.12
C ASP A 33 -4.58 -1.81 -12.12
N TYR A 34 -5.60 -2.61 -12.40
CA TYR A 34 -5.92 -3.77 -11.59
C TYR A 34 -4.94 -4.90 -11.85
N SER A 35 -4.64 -5.67 -10.82
CA SER A 35 -3.94 -6.94 -10.95
C SER A 35 -4.91 -8.12 -10.89
N SER A 36 -4.41 -9.32 -11.14
CA SER A 36 -5.18 -10.56 -10.97
C SER A 36 -5.48 -10.90 -9.50
N VAL A 37 -4.78 -10.26 -8.58
CA VAL A 37 -4.97 -10.47 -7.13
C VAL A 37 -5.87 -9.37 -6.59
N ARG A 38 -6.99 -9.76 -6.00
CA ARG A 38 -7.92 -8.81 -5.40
C ARG A 38 -7.25 -7.97 -4.31
N GLY A 39 -7.44 -6.67 -4.37
CA GLY A 39 -6.86 -5.71 -3.42
C GLY A 39 -5.41 -5.32 -3.71
N CYS A 40 -4.78 -5.93 -4.70
CA CYS A 40 -3.45 -5.55 -5.16
C CYS A 40 -3.55 -4.83 -6.51
N MET A 41 -2.95 -3.67 -6.60
CA MET A 41 -2.96 -2.88 -7.83
C MET A 41 -1.56 -2.72 -8.40
N VAL A 42 -1.49 -2.59 -9.71
CA VAL A 42 -0.26 -2.22 -10.41
C VAL A 42 -0.16 -0.70 -10.43
N ILE A 43 0.88 -0.15 -9.84
CA ILE A 43 1.20 1.27 -9.96
C ILE A 43 2.07 1.44 -11.21
N LYS A 44 1.54 2.14 -12.19
CA LYS A 44 2.21 2.35 -13.48
C LYS A 44 3.28 3.45 -13.35
N PRO A 45 4.21 3.56 -14.32
CA PRO A 45 5.34 4.49 -14.20
C PRO A 45 4.97 5.92 -13.86
N ALA A 46 3.91 6.48 -14.43
CA ALA A 46 3.47 7.84 -14.13
C ALA A 46 2.97 7.99 -12.69
N GLY A 47 2.25 6.99 -12.18
CA GLY A 47 1.80 6.96 -10.78
C GLY A 47 2.97 6.75 -9.82
N TYR A 48 3.89 5.89 -10.18
CA TYR A 48 5.08 5.63 -9.36
C TYR A 48 6.01 6.85 -9.26
N ALA A 49 6.13 7.63 -10.32
CA ALA A 49 6.88 8.88 -10.30
C ALA A 49 6.34 9.89 -9.27
N ILE A 50 5.02 9.97 -9.12
CA ILE A 50 4.40 10.77 -8.05
C ILE A 50 4.80 10.24 -6.67
N TRP A 51 4.75 8.93 -6.48
CA TRP A 51 5.14 8.27 -5.24
C TRP A 51 6.63 8.49 -4.91
N GLU A 52 7.52 8.37 -5.88
CA GLU A 52 8.95 8.64 -5.71
C GLU A 52 9.21 10.09 -5.24
N ASN A 53 8.49 11.05 -5.79
CA ASN A 53 8.60 12.44 -5.36
C ASN A 53 8.14 12.65 -3.92
N ILE A 54 7.05 11.99 -3.52
CA ILE A 54 6.57 12.03 -2.13
C ILE A 54 7.59 11.40 -1.19
N GLN A 55 8.10 10.21 -1.53
CA GLN A 55 9.14 9.53 -0.74
C GLN A 55 10.39 10.39 -0.58
N LYS A 56 10.88 10.96 -1.67
CA LYS A 56 12.09 11.80 -1.67
C LYS A 56 11.95 13.02 -0.76
N GLU A 57 10.82 13.70 -0.82
CA GLU A 57 10.59 14.89 0.01
C GLU A 57 10.39 14.53 1.49
N LEU A 58 9.65 13.48 1.79
CA LEU A 58 9.48 13.02 3.18
C LEU A 58 10.78 12.49 3.77
N ASP A 59 11.55 11.70 3.02
CA ASP A 59 12.84 11.17 3.46
C ASP A 59 13.82 12.31 3.81
N ARG A 60 13.87 13.33 2.97
CA ARG A 60 14.66 14.53 3.23
C ARG A 60 14.29 15.20 4.56
N ARG A 61 12.99 15.39 4.79
CA ARG A 61 12.48 16.01 6.03
C ARG A 61 12.75 15.17 7.26
N PHE A 62 12.59 13.84 7.17
CA PHE A 62 12.92 12.96 8.29
C PHE A 62 14.40 12.98 8.63
N LYS A 63 15.27 12.98 7.65
CA LYS A 63 16.72 13.07 7.87
C LYS A 63 17.15 14.39 8.51
N GLU A 64 16.48 15.48 8.20
CA GLU A 64 16.71 16.79 8.86
C GLU A 64 16.41 16.75 10.35
N THR A 65 15.56 15.85 10.80
CA THR A 65 15.25 15.64 12.24
C THR A 65 16.20 14.65 12.93
N GLY A 66 17.21 14.15 12.23
CA GLY A 66 18.17 13.17 12.74
C GLY A 66 17.71 11.71 12.64
N VAL A 67 16.64 11.43 11.93
CA VAL A 67 16.17 10.05 11.68
C VAL A 67 17.03 9.38 10.63
N GLU A 68 17.42 8.14 10.89
CA GLU A 68 18.16 7.30 9.97
C GLU A 68 17.28 6.20 9.39
N ASN A 69 17.46 5.89 8.12
CA ASN A 69 16.72 4.82 7.46
C ASN A 69 17.25 3.46 7.89
N VAL A 70 16.34 2.53 8.13
CA VAL A 70 16.63 1.14 8.45
C VAL A 70 15.72 0.23 7.63
N TYR A 71 16.24 -0.92 7.25
CA TYR A 71 15.46 -1.98 6.62
C TYR A 71 15.31 -3.16 7.58
N MET A 72 14.08 -3.44 7.98
CA MET A 72 13.75 -4.59 8.81
C MET A 72 13.33 -5.79 7.94
N PRO A 73 13.55 -7.03 8.40
CA PRO A 73 13.13 -8.22 7.66
C PRO A 73 11.64 -8.21 7.34
N MET A 74 11.29 -8.73 6.17
CA MET A 74 9.90 -8.82 5.73
C MET A 74 9.12 -9.91 6.48
N PHE A 75 9.79 -11.00 6.85
CA PHE A 75 9.19 -12.12 7.55
C PHE A 75 9.41 -12.03 9.05
N ILE A 76 8.35 -12.27 9.80
CA ILE A 76 8.35 -12.28 11.26
C ILE A 76 7.93 -13.67 11.74
N PRO A 77 8.72 -14.33 12.60
CA PRO A 77 8.31 -15.58 13.21
C PRO A 77 7.04 -15.43 14.06
N GLU A 78 6.17 -16.44 14.03
CA GLU A 78 4.93 -16.44 14.82
C GLU A 78 5.18 -16.23 16.31
N SER A 79 6.27 -16.78 16.84
CA SER A 79 6.67 -16.63 18.24
C SER A 79 6.84 -15.16 18.66
N LEU A 80 7.39 -14.31 17.79
CA LEU A 80 7.53 -12.87 18.09
C LEU A 80 6.19 -12.16 18.13
N LEU A 81 5.23 -12.54 17.28
CA LEU A 81 3.88 -11.95 17.31
C LEU A 81 3.12 -12.33 18.58
N ASN A 82 3.35 -13.52 19.12
CA ASN A 82 2.71 -13.97 20.34
C ASN A 82 3.20 -13.19 21.58
N VAL A 83 4.43 -12.72 21.58
CA VAL A 83 4.96 -11.85 22.65
C VAL A 83 4.24 -10.51 22.68
N GLU A 84 3.87 -9.98 21.51
CA GLU A 84 3.14 -8.70 21.45
C GLU A 84 1.65 -8.83 21.82
N LYS A 85 1.06 -10.03 21.70
CA LYS A 85 -0.33 -10.26 22.11
C LYS A 85 -0.60 -9.97 23.57
N ASP A 86 0.39 -10.19 24.42
CA ASP A 86 0.28 -9.94 25.86
C ASP A 86 0.28 -8.44 26.21
N HIS A 87 0.65 -7.59 25.25
CA HIS A 87 0.71 -6.13 25.43
C HIS A 87 -0.44 -5.38 24.75
N VAL A 88 -1.21 -6.03 23.87
CA VAL A 88 -2.33 -5.41 23.15
C VAL A 88 -3.56 -6.28 23.24
N GLU A 89 -4.45 -5.95 24.17
CA GLU A 89 -5.75 -6.59 24.29
C GLU A 89 -6.56 -6.40 22.99
N GLY A 90 -7.00 -7.51 22.40
CA GLY A 90 -7.94 -7.52 21.27
C GLY A 90 -7.32 -7.50 19.87
N PHE A 91 -6.02 -7.66 19.70
CA PHE A 91 -5.38 -7.73 18.41
C PHE A 91 -5.24 -9.17 17.92
N ALA A 92 -6.17 -9.62 17.08
CA ALA A 92 -5.95 -10.80 16.25
C ALA A 92 -5.26 -10.33 14.96
N PRO A 93 -3.98 -10.71 14.71
CA PRO A 93 -3.31 -10.27 13.50
C PRO A 93 -3.87 -10.99 12.27
N GLU A 94 -4.63 -10.28 11.46
CA GLU A 94 -4.97 -10.72 10.11
C GLU A 94 -3.77 -10.48 9.21
N VAL A 95 -2.91 -11.49 9.09
CA VAL A 95 -1.68 -11.42 8.32
C VAL A 95 -1.60 -12.55 7.30
N ALA A 96 -0.79 -12.34 6.27
CA ALA A 96 -0.45 -13.41 5.35
C ALA A 96 0.58 -14.34 6.00
N TRP A 97 0.27 -15.64 6.07
CA TRP A 97 1.14 -16.64 6.65
C TRP A 97 1.93 -17.39 5.60
N VAL A 98 3.22 -17.55 5.83
CA VAL A 98 4.09 -18.44 5.08
C VAL A 98 4.23 -19.71 5.89
N THR A 99 3.73 -20.82 5.34
CA THR A 99 3.67 -22.13 5.99
C THR A 99 4.64 -23.13 5.41
N HIS A 100 5.12 -22.91 4.20
CA HIS A 100 5.98 -23.83 3.47
C HIS A 100 7.17 -23.13 2.83
N GLY A 101 8.30 -23.81 2.75
CA GLY A 101 9.43 -23.52 1.89
C GLY A 101 9.44 -24.52 0.73
N GLY A 102 9.00 -24.11 -0.46
CA GLY A 102 8.72 -25.06 -1.53
C GLY A 102 7.58 -26.01 -1.15
N LEU A 103 7.84 -27.33 -1.17
CA LEU A 103 6.87 -28.36 -0.76
C LEU A 103 7.01 -28.77 0.71
N ASN A 104 8.02 -28.28 1.42
CA ASN A 104 8.30 -28.66 2.81
C ASN A 104 7.62 -27.68 3.77
N PRO A 105 6.83 -28.18 4.75
CA PRO A 105 6.28 -27.33 5.79
C PRO A 105 7.38 -26.74 6.65
N LEU A 106 7.23 -25.48 7.05
CA LEU A 106 8.14 -24.82 7.98
C LEU A 106 7.90 -25.34 9.40
N GLN A 107 8.96 -25.42 10.22
CA GLN A 107 8.84 -25.77 11.63
C GLN A 107 8.07 -24.70 12.42
N GLU A 108 8.23 -23.43 12.05
CA GLU A 108 7.52 -22.29 12.60
C GLU A 108 6.97 -21.46 11.45
N ARG A 109 5.70 -21.06 11.55
CA ARG A 109 5.08 -20.18 10.56
C ARG A 109 5.72 -18.79 10.61
N LEU A 110 5.87 -18.20 9.43
CA LEU A 110 6.32 -16.83 9.28
C LEU A 110 5.13 -16.00 8.81
N CYS A 111 4.97 -14.80 9.34
CA CYS A 111 4.04 -13.84 8.75
C CYS A 111 4.78 -12.85 7.86
N VAL A 112 4.13 -12.45 6.79
CA VAL A 112 4.54 -11.23 6.08
C VAL A 112 4.19 -10.08 6.99
N ARG A 113 5.18 -9.25 7.31
CA ARG A 113 4.94 -8.10 8.21
C ARG A 113 3.73 -7.32 7.75
N PRO A 114 2.71 -7.05 8.57
CA PRO A 114 1.66 -6.12 8.25
C PRO A 114 2.30 -4.74 8.19
N ASP A 115 2.22 -4.08 7.04
CA ASP A 115 2.79 -2.75 6.88
C ASP A 115 1.93 -1.75 7.67
N ARG A 116 2.01 -1.89 8.96
CA ARG A 116 1.48 -0.93 9.88
C ARG A 116 2.61 -0.08 10.40
N LYS A 117 2.70 1.06 9.78
CA LYS A 117 3.36 2.21 10.34
C LYS A 117 4.67 1.86 11.02
N SER A 118 5.67 2.05 10.23
CA SER A 118 6.95 2.48 10.77
C SER A 118 6.88 2.72 12.26
N VAL A 119 7.50 1.88 12.91
CA VAL A 119 7.96 2.15 14.24
C VAL A 119 8.68 3.49 14.20
N VAL A 120 8.16 4.38 14.92
CA VAL A 120 8.91 5.55 15.30
C VAL A 120 10.07 5.10 16.17
#